data_2d0935786d98898c53f5b8e0ce5609d5
#
_entry.id   2d0935786d98898c53f5b8e0ce5609d5
#
_cell.length_a   1.000
_cell.length_b   1.000
_cell.length_c   1.000
_cell.angle_alpha   90.00
_cell.angle_beta   90.00
_cell.angle_gamma   90.00
#
_symmetry.space_group_name_H-M   'P 1'
#
loop_
_entity.id
_entity.type
_entity.pdbx_description
1 polymer ?
#
loop_
_entity_poly.entity_id
_entity_poly.type
_entity_poly.pdbx_seq_one_letter_code
_entity_poly.pdbx_strand_id
1 'polypeptide(L)'
;MADHRSDPEVYWVEPRERAIIPLDGFRLSKSLKKVLRQDRFHVTCDTRFADVIGECAAPREEHAESWISHRIEASYRALHAAGHAHSIECWQDGELVGGLYGVSFERVFCGESMFSRTTDASKVALAWLVAAMRQAGFALLDCQFMTDHLATMGAVAVPQSRYMDMLIAADGYPAASLPDAVARFAASSSPGKSIAQSLTQTS
;
A
#
# COMPACT_ATOMS: atom_id res chain seq x y z
N MET A 1 -14.49 7.77 6.79
CA MET A 1 -14.79 6.42 7.33
C MET A 1 -16.31 6.29 7.47
N ALA A 2 -16.84 5.09 7.50
CA ALA A 2 -18.24 4.77 7.79
C ALA A 2 -18.28 3.78 8.96
N ASP A 3 -19.43 3.67 9.64
CA ASP A 3 -19.57 2.76 10.79
C ASP A 3 -19.79 1.30 10.35
N HIS A 4 -20.41 1.10 9.19
CA HIS A 4 -20.64 -0.22 8.60
C HIS A 4 -20.77 -0.16 7.07
N ARG A 5 -20.78 -1.35 6.43
CA ARG A 5 -20.74 -1.50 4.97
C ARG A 5 -21.90 -0.80 4.23
N SER A 6 -23.08 -0.79 4.78
CA SER A 6 -24.29 -0.16 4.18
C SER A 6 -24.56 1.26 4.66
N ASP A 7 -23.66 1.86 5.44
CA ASP A 7 -23.82 3.20 5.95
C ASP A 7 -23.79 4.22 4.81
N PRO A 8 -24.82 5.06 4.64
CA PRO A 8 -24.84 6.14 3.67
C PRO A 8 -24.00 7.35 4.11
N GLU A 9 -23.69 7.46 5.41
CA GLU A 9 -22.92 8.57 5.95
C GLU A 9 -21.42 8.25 5.94
N VAL A 10 -20.63 9.28 5.71
CA VAL A 10 -19.17 9.22 5.73
C VAL A 10 -18.66 10.40 6.53
N TYR A 11 -17.81 10.12 7.50
CA TYR A 11 -17.16 11.13 8.32
C TYR A 11 -15.65 11.15 8.10
N TRP A 12 -15.06 12.34 8.28
CA TRP A 12 -13.63 12.55 8.19
C TRP A 12 -12.99 12.36 9.56
N VAL A 13 -11.87 11.66 9.59
CA VAL A 13 -11.04 11.48 10.79
C VAL A 13 -9.72 12.17 10.56
N GLU A 14 -9.38 13.08 11.47
CA GLU A 14 -8.11 13.79 11.46
C GLU A 14 -7.27 13.35 12.67
N PRO A 15 -6.31 12.41 12.50
CA PRO A 15 -5.46 11.95 13.59
C PRO A 15 -4.52 13.05 14.07
N ARG A 16 -4.29 13.13 15.39
CA ARG A 16 -3.27 14.01 15.98
C ARG A 16 -1.84 13.55 15.69
N GLU A 17 -1.68 12.26 15.50
CA GLU A 17 -0.45 11.60 15.06
C GLU A 17 -0.75 10.75 13.82
N ARG A 18 0.11 10.85 12.81
CA ARG A 18 0.02 10.06 11.58
C ARG A 18 1.08 8.97 11.59
N ALA A 19 0.67 7.74 11.23
CA ALA A 19 1.63 6.69 10.95
C ALA A 19 2.15 6.86 9.52
N ILE A 20 3.46 6.87 9.35
CA ILE A 20 4.13 6.88 8.05
C ILE A 20 5.16 5.75 7.98
N ILE A 21 5.46 5.28 6.78
CA ILE A 21 6.64 4.43 6.55
C ILE A 21 7.68 5.29 5.82
N PRO A 22 8.81 5.64 6.48
CA PRO A 22 9.93 6.23 5.79
C PRO A 22 10.41 5.28 4.68
N LEU A 23 10.45 5.76 3.42
CA LEU A 23 10.76 4.88 2.29
C LEU A 23 12.15 4.25 2.38
N ASP A 24 13.11 4.96 2.98
CA ASP A 24 14.47 4.49 3.29
C ASP A 24 14.56 3.68 4.61
N GLY A 25 13.51 3.76 5.44
CA GLY A 25 13.41 3.09 6.74
C GLY A 25 12.58 1.80 6.73
N PHE A 26 12.13 1.32 5.57
CA PHE A 26 11.34 0.08 5.50
C PHE A 26 12.13 -1.12 6.03
N ARG A 27 11.56 -1.81 7.01
CA ARG A 27 12.19 -2.97 7.66
C ARG A 27 11.84 -4.26 6.97
N LEU A 28 12.80 -4.80 6.22
CA LEU A 28 12.68 -6.09 5.56
C LEU A 28 13.18 -7.21 6.48
N SER A 29 12.26 -7.93 7.14
CA SER A 29 12.62 -9.07 8.00
C SER A 29 13.33 -10.17 7.21
N LYS A 30 14.12 -11.02 7.90
CA LYS A 30 14.80 -12.16 7.27
C LYS A 30 13.82 -13.13 6.60
N SER A 31 12.65 -13.36 7.23
CA SER A 31 11.58 -14.22 6.69
C SER A 31 10.97 -13.62 5.43
N LEU A 32 10.57 -12.34 5.45
CA LEU A 32 10.00 -11.66 4.29
C LEU A 32 11.01 -11.58 3.13
N LYS A 33 12.29 -11.31 3.42
CA LYS A 33 13.37 -11.35 2.41
C LYS A 33 13.50 -12.72 1.74
N LYS A 34 13.31 -13.81 2.49
CA LYS A 34 13.31 -15.18 1.94
C LYS A 34 12.09 -15.40 1.03
N VAL A 35 10.89 -15.00 1.47
CA VAL A 35 9.65 -15.11 0.68
C VAL A 35 9.76 -14.36 -0.65
N LEU A 36 10.24 -13.10 -0.61
CA LEU A 36 10.50 -12.31 -1.82
C LEU A 36 11.47 -13.03 -2.77
N ARG A 37 12.64 -13.48 -2.27
CA ARG A 37 13.66 -14.14 -3.09
C ARG A 37 13.23 -15.45 -3.73
N GLN A 38 12.20 -16.08 -3.21
CA GLN A 38 11.60 -17.32 -3.74
C GLN A 38 10.59 -17.03 -4.85
N ASP A 39 10.29 -15.75 -5.15
CA ASP A 39 9.24 -15.33 -6.10
C ASP A 39 7.92 -16.09 -5.86
N ARG A 40 7.58 -16.27 -4.57
CA ARG A 40 6.42 -17.08 -4.15
C ARG A 40 5.10 -16.51 -4.66
N PHE A 41 5.05 -15.20 -4.87
CA PHE A 41 3.87 -14.49 -5.36
C PHE A 41 4.21 -13.81 -6.69
N HIS A 42 3.30 -13.91 -7.64
CA HIS A 42 3.28 -13.00 -8.77
C HIS A 42 2.65 -11.69 -8.32
N VAL A 43 3.23 -10.55 -8.68
CA VAL A 43 2.76 -9.24 -8.23
C VAL A 43 2.42 -8.37 -9.44
N THR A 44 1.25 -7.73 -9.37
CA THR A 44 0.74 -6.80 -10.38
C THR A 44 0.36 -5.47 -9.74
N CYS A 45 0.10 -4.47 -10.57
CA CYS A 45 -0.41 -3.17 -10.16
C CYS A 45 -1.59 -2.80 -11.06
N ASP A 46 -2.69 -2.34 -10.45
CA ASP A 46 -3.87 -1.81 -11.14
C ASP A 46 -4.59 -2.80 -12.08
N THR A 47 -4.35 -4.10 -11.92
CA THR A 47 -5.00 -5.10 -12.77
C THR A 47 -6.37 -5.53 -12.25
N ARG A 48 -6.58 -5.45 -10.93
CA ARG A 48 -7.81 -5.89 -10.26
C ARG A 48 -8.18 -5.01 -9.08
N PHE A 49 -8.12 -3.69 -9.25
CA PHE A 49 -8.43 -2.72 -8.20
C PHE A 49 -9.78 -2.98 -7.52
N ALA A 50 -10.82 -3.29 -8.32
CA ALA A 50 -12.16 -3.55 -7.81
C ALA A 50 -12.21 -4.78 -6.88
N ASP A 51 -11.42 -5.82 -7.18
CA ASP A 51 -11.35 -7.03 -6.36
C ASP A 51 -10.56 -6.75 -5.09
N VAL A 52 -9.45 -6.00 -5.18
CA VAL A 52 -8.63 -5.61 -4.00
C VAL A 52 -9.45 -4.82 -2.98
N ILE A 53 -10.18 -3.77 -3.42
CA ILE A 53 -11.00 -2.99 -2.49
C ILE A 53 -12.17 -3.80 -1.93
N GLY A 54 -12.77 -4.69 -2.74
CA GLY A 54 -13.77 -5.64 -2.28
C GLY A 54 -13.27 -6.57 -1.19
N GLU A 55 -12.07 -7.14 -1.35
CA GLU A 55 -11.40 -7.97 -0.35
C GLU A 55 -11.03 -7.20 0.92
N CYS A 56 -10.59 -5.95 0.78
CA CYS A 56 -10.32 -5.07 1.93
C CYS A 56 -11.59 -4.73 2.71
N ALA A 57 -12.74 -4.67 2.03
CA ALA A 57 -14.04 -4.37 2.61
C ALA A 57 -14.79 -5.61 3.13
N ALA A 58 -14.28 -6.82 2.86
CA ALA A 58 -14.90 -8.05 3.33
C ALA A 58 -14.83 -8.19 4.88
N PRO A 59 -15.85 -8.77 5.52
CA PRO A 59 -15.80 -9.07 6.95
C PRO A 59 -14.60 -9.93 7.31
N ARG A 60 -14.00 -9.68 8.49
CA ARG A 60 -12.89 -10.46 9.04
C ARG A 60 -13.30 -11.04 10.40
N GLU A 61 -12.65 -12.12 10.82
CA GLU A 61 -12.95 -12.78 12.11
C GLU A 61 -12.88 -11.80 13.29
N GLU A 62 -11.94 -10.85 13.27
CA GLU A 62 -11.75 -9.85 14.33
C GLU A 62 -12.61 -8.58 14.15
N HIS A 63 -13.15 -8.33 12.94
CA HIS A 63 -13.94 -7.15 12.59
C HIS A 63 -15.07 -7.56 11.63
N ALA A 64 -16.25 -7.79 12.18
CA ALA A 64 -17.45 -8.14 11.39
C ALA A 64 -17.90 -7.00 10.47
N GLU A 65 -17.60 -5.75 10.85
CA GLU A 65 -17.97 -4.55 10.11
C GLU A 65 -16.74 -3.89 9.49
N SER A 66 -16.95 -3.30 8.31
CA SER A 66 -15.90 -2.59 7.58
C SER A 66 -16.23 -1.10 7.48
N TRP A 67 -15.24 -0.26 7.71
CA TRP A 67 -15.34 1.18 7.49
C TRP A 67 -15.44 1.58 6.01
N ILE A 68 -15.16 0.62 5.10
CA ILE A 68 -15.28 0.82 3.66
C ILE A 68 -16.74 0.54 3.26
N SER A 69 -17.61 1.56 3.34
CA SER A 69 -18.98 1.42 2.88
C SER A 69 -19.05 1.33 1.34
N HIS A 70 -20.21 0.92 0.81
CA HIS A 70 -20.43 0.88 -0.66
C HIS A 70 -20.19 2.24 -1.31
N ARG A 71 -20.51 3.34 -0.60
CA ARG A 71 -20.25 4.71 -1.08
C ARG A 71 -18.75 5.00 -1.14
N ILE A 72 -18.01 4.62 -0.10
CA ILE A 72 -16.55 4.77 -0.05
C ILE A 72 -15.91 3.94 -1.17
N GLU A 73 -16.30 2.68 -1.34
CA GLU A 73 -15.80 1.82 -2.41
C GLU A 73 -16.04 2.43 -3.78
N ALA A 74 -17.25 2.94 -4.06
CA ALA A 74 -17.57 3.59 -5.33
C ALA A 74 -16.68 4.83 -5.57
N SER A 75 -16.41 5.63 -4.53
CA SER A 75 -15.53 6.80 -4.61
C SER A 75 -14.09 6.42 -4.96
N TYR A 76 -13.52 5.38 -4.33
CA TYR A 76 -12.17 4.92 -4.66
C TYR A 76 -12.07 4.29 -6.05
N ARG A 77 -13.12 3.59 -6.52
CA ARG A 77 -13.20 3.12 -7.92
C ARG A 77 -13.20 4.27 -8.91
N ALA A 78 -13.90 5.37 -8.61
CA ALA A 78 -13.88 6.57 -9.43
C ALA A 78 -12.48 7.23 -9.44
N LEU A 79 -11.81 7.33 -8.28
CA LEU A 79 -10.43 7.81 -8.19
C LEU A 79 -9.46 6.93 -8.98
N HIS A 80 -9.64 5.61 -8.94
CA HIS A 80 -8.83 4.69 -9.74
C HIS A 80 -9.04 4.90 -11.24
N ALA A 81 -10.29 5.04 -11.69
CA ALA A 81 -10.60 5.32 -13.09
C ALA A 81 -10.02 6.68 -13.56
N ALA A 82 -9.84 7.64 -12.64
CA ALA A 82 -9.19 8.92 -12.89
C ALA A 82 -7.64 8.88 -12.77
N GLY A 83 -7.05 7.73 -12.40
CA GLY A 83 -5.61 7.56 -12.26
C GLY A 83 -5.02 8.06 -10.92
N HIS A 84 -5.87 8.28 -9.91
CA HIS A 84 -5.46 8.77 -8.59
C HIS A 84 -5.46 7.71 -7.49
N ALA A 85 -6.06 6.55 -7.72
CA ALA A 85 -5.98 5.43 -6.79
C ALA A 85 -5.38 4.21 -7.47
N HIS A 86 -4.55 3.48 -6.73
CA HIS A 86 -3.78 2.35 -7.22
C HIS A 86 -3.89 1.15 -6.28
N SER A 87 -3.74 -0.03 -6.85
CA SER A 87 -3.65 -1.29 -6.10
C SER A 87 -2.36 -2.04 -6.42
N ILE A 88 -1.89 -2.80 -5.44
CA ILE A 88 -0.85 -3.82 -5.62
C ILE A 88 -1.48 -5.16 -5.29
N GLU A 89 -1.45 -6.08 -6.23
CA GLU A 89 -2.03 -7.41 -6.11
C GLU A 89 -0.95 -8.48 -5.95
N CYS A 90 -1.17 -9.42 -5.02
CA CYS A 90 -0.36 -10.62 -4.86
C CYS A 90 -1.16 -11.85 -5.28
N TRP A 91 -0.62 -12.60 -6.21
CA TRP A 91 -1.21 -13.78 -6.80
C TRP A 91 -0.42 -15.04 -6.43
N GLN A 92 -1.12 -16.12 -6.17
CA GLN A 92 -0.55 -17.44 -6.02
C GLN A 92 -1.45 -18.46 -6.74
N ASP A 93 -0.88 -19.27 -7.62
CA ASP A 93 -1.60 -20.29 -8.40
C ASP A 93 -2.80 -19.73 -9.21
N GLY A 94 -2.69 -18.46 -9.65
CA GLY A 94 -3.74 -17.74 -10.39
C GLY A 94 -4.82 -17.09 -9.52
N GLU A 95 -4.77 -17.29 -8.20
CA GLU A 95 -5.71 -16.72 -7.24
C GLU A 95 -5.17 -15.44 -6.61
N LEU A 96 -6.04 -14.44 -6.40
CA LEU A 96 -5.72 -13.21 -5.68
C LEU A 96 -5.69 -13.50 -4.17
N VAL A 97 -4.50 -13.58 -3.59
CA VAL A 97 -4.31 -14.02 -2.19
C VAL A 97 -3.90 -12.91 -1.23
N GLY A 98 -3.67 -11.70 -1.73
CA GLY A 98 -3.38 -10.54 -0.91
C GLY A 98 -3.19 -9.30 -1.76
N GLY A 99 -3.18 -8.15 -1.12
CA GLY A 99 -3.00 -6.88 -1.81
C GLY A 99 -3.25 -5.70 -0.89
N LEU A 100 -3.07 -4.53 -1.45
CA LEU A 100 -3.37 -3.26 -0.83
C LEU A 100 -3.88 -2.28 -1.88
N TYR A 101 -4.55 -1.22 -1.43
CA TYR A 101 -4.86 -0.08 -2.27
C TYR A 101 -4.62 1.24 -1.53
N GLY A 102 -4.51 2.31 -2.29
CA GLY A 102 -4.33 3.64 -1.76
C GLY A 102 -4.53 4.72 -2.82
N VAL A 103 -4.40 5.96 -2.40
CA VAL A 103 -4.52 7.16 -3.24
C VAL A 103 -3.16 7.81 -3.40
N SER A 104 -2.84 8.23 -4.62
CA SER A 104 -1.64 9.01 -4.91
C SER A 104 -2.00 10.44 -5.36
N PHE A 105 -1.26 11.39 -4.86
CA PHE A 105 -1.26 12.79 -5.31
C PHE A 105 0.15 13.34 -5.14
N GLU A 106 0.61 14.11 -6.12
CA GLU A 106 1.98 14.60 -6.10
C GLU A 106 2.98 13.45 -5.87
N ARG A 107 3.90 13.60 -4.92
CA ARG A 107 4.87 12.55 -4.53
C ARG A 107 4.47 11.81 -3.25
N VAL A 108 3.17 11.78 -2.94
CA VAL A 108 2.59 11.12 -1.76
C VAL A 108 1.77 9.92 -2.19
N PHE A 109 1.86 8.84 -1.43
CA PHE A 109 0.93 7.71 -1.49
C PHE A 109 0.30 7.50 -0.11
N CYS A 110 -1.03 7.55 -0.05
CA CYS A 110 -1.81 7.23 1.14
C CYS A 110 -2.31 5.78 1.04
N GLY A 111 -1.70 4.87 1.79
CA GLY A 111 -2.15 3.48 1.88
C GLY A 111 -3.44 3.41 2.69
N GLU A 112 -4.53 2.97 2.09
CA GLU A 112 -5.86 2.98 2.70
C GLU A 112 -6.19 1.69 3.43
N SER A 113 -5.99 0.56 2.79
CA SER A 113 -6.24 -0.75 3.39
C SER A 113 -5.46 -1.85 2.69
N MET A 114 -5.32 -2.99 3.39
CA MET A 114 -4.72 -4.20 2.84
C MET A 114 -5.46 -5.44 3.33
N PHE A 115 -5.35 -6.52 2.57
CA PHE A 115 -5.85 -7.84 2.95
C PHE A 115 -4.80 -8.92 2.69
N SER A 116 -4.96 -10.05 3.37
CA SER A 116 -4.07 -11.20 3.21
C SER A 116 -4.84 -12.49 3.47
N ARG A 117 -4.99 -13.32 2.45
CA ARG A 117 -5.57 -14.67 2.56
C ARG A 117 -4.48 -15.74 2.71
N THR A 118 -3.26 -15.42 2.29
CA THR A 118 -2.09 -16.28 2.45
C THR A 118 -1.02 -15.54 3.24
N THR A 119 -0.34 -16.26 4.13
CA THR A 119 0.73 -15.70 4.98
C THR A 119 1.75 -14.92 4.17
N ASP A 120 2.05 -13.71 4.62
CA ASP A 120 2.98 -12.74 4.05
C ASP A 120 2.52 -12.04 2.76
N ALA A 121 1.36 -12.35 2.16
CA ALA A 121 0.94 -11.75 0.90
C ALA A 121 0.80 -10.22 1.00
N SER A 122 0.16 -9.68 2.06
CA SER A 122 0.07 -8.22 2.27
C SER A 122 1.42 -7.56 2.53
N LYS A 123 2.35 -8.26 3.22
CA LYS A 123 3.72 -7.75 3.44
C LYS A 123 4.52 -7.71 2.14
N VAL A 124 4.33 -8.68 1.26
CA VAL A 124 4.92 -8.69 -0.08
C VAL A 124 4.36 -7.54 -0.90
N ALA A 125 3.04 -7.32 -0.91
CA ALA A 125 2.42 -6.19 -1.59
C ALA A 125 3.02 -4.86 -1.10
N LEU A 126 3.16 -4.67 0.22
CA LEU A 126 3.74 -3.46 0.79
C LEU A 126 5.23 -3.30 0.46
N ALA A 127 6.01 -4.38 0.45
CA ALA A 127 7.41 -4.35 0.05
C ALA A 127 7.58 -3.92 -1.42
N TRP A 128 6.72 -4.42 -2.30
CA TRP A 128 6.67 -4.02 -3.70
C TRP A 128 6.27 -2.56 -3.87
N LEU A 129 5.25 -2.11 -3.15
CA LEU A 129 4.83 -0.70 -3.14
C LEU A 129 6.00 0.20 -2.76
N VAL A 130 6.68 -0.06 -1.63
CA VAL A 130 7.79 0.78 -1.16
C VAL A 130 8.94 0.80 -2.16
N ALA A 131 9.31 -0.35 -2.74
CA ALA A 131 10.36 -0.41 -3.74
C ALA A 131 9.98 0.37 -5.01
N ALA A 132 8.73 0.24 -5.49
CA ALA A 132 8.23 0.97 -6.64
C ALA A 132 8.16 2.48 -6.37
N MET A 133 7.69 2.89 -5.19
CA MET A 133 7.67 4.30 -4.78
C MET A 133 9.08 4.92 -4.77
N ARG A 134 10.07 4.22 -4.21
CA ARG A 134 11.48 4.67 -4.23
C ARG A 134 11.98 4.85 -5.67
N GLN A 135 11.75 3.86 -6.53
CA GLN A 135 12.16 3.91 -7.93
C GLN A 135 11.46 5.02 -8.71
N ALA A 136 10.19 5.27 -8.43
CA ALA A 136 9.39 6.29 -9.09
C ALA A 136 9.65 7.72 -8.54
N GLY A 137 10.37 7.87 -7.41
CA GLY A 137 10.67 9.17 -6.83
C GLY A 137 9.55 9.76 -5.96
N PHE A 138 8.68 8.91 -5.40
CA PHE A 138 7.78 9.32 -4.32
C PHE A 138 8.57 9.74 -3.09
N ALA A 139 7.96 10.58 -2.26
CA ALA A 139 8.59 11.14 -1.06
C ALA A 139 7.96 10.64 0.25
N LEU A 140 6.67 10.30 0.25
CA LEU A 140 5.94 9.99 1.48
C LEU A 140 4.96 8.84 1.29
N LEU A 141 5.05 7.83 2.17
CA LEU A 141 4.03 6.79 2.35
C LEU A 141 3.31 7.02 3.68
N ASP A 142 2.07 7.48 3.57
CA ASP A 142 1.16 7.66 4.70
C ASP A 142 0.34 6.40 4.95
N CYS A 143 0.28 5.95 6.19
CA CYS A 143 -0.50 4.78 6.64
C CYS A 143 -1.60 5.16 7.63
N GLN A 144 -1.88 6.44 7.85
CA GLN A 144 -2.84 7.07 8.72
C GLN A 144 -2.69 6.69 10.21
N PHE A 145 -2.94 5.43 10.57
CA PHE A 145 -2.94 4.95 11.94
C PHE A 145 -1.84 3.92 12.18
N MET A 146 -1.21 4.00 13.35
CA MET A 146 -0.22 3.01 13.77
C MET A 146 -0.89 1.69 14.13
N THR A 147 -0.32 0.60 13.62
CA THR A 147 -0.66 -0.76 14.01
C THR A 147 0.62 -1.53 14.33
N ASP A 148 0.53 -2.58 15.15
CA ASP A 148 1.68 -3.45 15.45
C ASP A 148 2.27 -4.04 14.16
N HIS A 149 1.41 -4.40 13.21
CA HIS A 149 1.84 -4.90 11.91
C HIS A 149 2.72 -3.89 11.17
N LEU A 150 2.29 -2.63 11.04
CA LEU A 150 3.05 -1.57 10.39
C LEU A 150 4.34 -1.22 11.14
N ALA A 151 4.30 -1.22 12.47
CA ALA A 151 5.49 -1.00 13.31
C ALA A 151 6.59 -2.04 13.04
N THR A 152 6.22 -3.33 12.83
CA THR A 152 7.18 -4.38 12.46
C THR A 152 7.86 -4.12 11.12
N MET A 153 7.23 -3.35 10.23
CA MET A 153 7.75 -3.00 8.90
C MET A 153 8.40 -1.63 8.82
N GLY A 154 8.57 -0.97 9.97
CA GLY A 154 9.32 0.28 10.06
C GLY A 154 8.46 1.54 10.07
N ALA A 155 7.14 1.41 10.24
CA ALA A 155 6.30 2.58 10.44
C ALA A 155 6.67 3.33 11.71
N VAL A 156 6.56 4.65 11.66
CA VAL A 156 6.76 5.56 12.77
C VAL A 156 5.58 6.51 12.89
N ALA A 157 5.23 6.89 14.12
CA ALA A 157 4.23 7.92 14.35
C ALA A 157 4.92 9.30 14.31
N VAL A 158 4.29 10.24 13.62
CA VAL A 158 4.74 11.64 13.57
C VAL A 158 3.60 12.57 13.98
N PRO A 159 3.89 13.65 14.72
CA PRO A 159 2.88 14.67 15.02
C PRO A 159 2.30 15.27 13.75
N GLN A 160 1.03 15.68 13.79
CA GLN A 160 0.33 16.29 12.65
C GLN A 160 1.10 17.46 12.03
N SER A 161 1.71 18.35 12.86
CA SER A 161 2.51 19.46 12.34
C SER A 161 3.68 18.99 11.48
N ARG A 162 4.40 17.94 11.93
CA ARG A 162 5.51 17.35 11.16
C ARG A 162 5.00 16.69 9.87
N TYR A 163 3.85 16.03 9.93
CA TYR A 163 3.22 15.45 8.74
C TYR A 163 2.88 16.52 7.70
N MET A 164 2.35 17.68 8.13
CA MET A 164 2.09 18.81 7.22
C MET A 164 3.36 19.34 6.55
N ASP A 165 4.47 19.46 7.29
CA ASP A 165 5.77 19.83 6.71
C ASP A 165 6.23 18.82 5.65
N MET A 166 6.00 17.52 5.90
CA MET A 166 6.36 16.45 4.95
C MET A 166 5.49 16.49 3.70
N LEU A 167 4.19 16.82 3.81
CA LEU A 167 3.31 17.01 2.65
C LEU A 167 3.81 18.18 1.79
N ILE A 168 4.15 19.31 2.40
CA ILE A 168 4.68 20.48 1.68
C ILE A 168 6.01 20.12 0.98
N ALA A 169 6.87 19.36 1.63
CA ALA A 169 8.14 18.91 1.05
C ALA A 169 7.98 17.86 -0.08
N ALA A 170 6.82 17.21 -0.14
CA ALA A 170 6.48 16.23 -1.16
C ALA A 170 5.85 16.84 -2.43
N ASP A 171 5.77 18.17 -2.52
CA ASP A 171 5.29 18.90 -3.71
C ASP A 171 6.01 18.44 -5.00
N GLY A 172 5.29 18.44 -6.11
CA GLY A 172 5.79 18.05 -7.42
C GLY A 172 5.26 16.68 -7.87
N TYR A 173 5.88 16.14 -8.92
CA TYR A 173 5.44 14.88 -9.52
C TYR A 173 6.52 13.81 -9.39
N PRO A 174 6.15 12.53 -9.22
CA PRO A 174 7.09 11.42 -9.29
C PRO A 174 7.70 11.32 -10.70
N ALA A 175 8.93 10.82 -10.79
CA ALA A 175 9.66 10.67 -12.06
C ALA A 175 9.06 9.58 -12.96
N ALA A 176 8.25 8.68 -12.41
CA ALA A 176 7.54 7.63 -13.14
C ALA A 176 6.20 7.34 -12.44
N SER A 177 5.25 6.75 -13.18
CA SER A 177 4.02 6.23 -12.57
C SER A 177 4.29 5.02 -11.68
N LEU A 178 3.41 4.78 -10.70
CA LEU A 178 3.51 3.58 -9.87
C LEU A 178 3.37 2.29 -10.69
N PRO A 179 2.40 2.16 -11.64
CA PRO A 179 2.32 0.99 -12.50
C PRO A 179 3.58 0.74 -13.33
N ASP A 180 4.21 1.78 -13.90
CA ASP A 180 5.45 1.62 -14.67
C ASP A 180 6.61 1.13 -13.78
N ALA A 181 6.71 1.65 -12.55
CA ALA A 181 7.75 1.21 -11.61
C ALA A 181 7.56 -0.25 -11.21
N VAL A 182 6.33 -0.69 -10.94
CA VAL A 182 6.01 -2.10 -10.66
C VAL A 182 6.33 -2.98 -11.87
N ALA A 183 5.92 -2.57 -13.08
CA ALA A 183 6.17 -3.31 -14.32
C ALA A 183 7.67 -3.49 -14.57
N ARG A 184 8.52 -2.50 -14.29
CA ARG A 184 9.98 -2.61 -14.42
C ARG A 184 10.56 -3.68 -13.50
N PHE A 185 10.10 -3.77 -12.23
CA PHE A 185 10.51 -4.85 -11.34
C PHE A 185 10.00 -6.21 -11.83
N ALA A 186 8.74 -6.29 -12.26
CA ALA A 186 8.12 -7.52 -12.75
C ALA A 186 8.81 -8.08 -14.01
N ALA A 187 9.37 -7.23 -14.86
CA ALA A 187 10.14 -7.62 -16.04
C ALA A 187 11.53 -8.19 -15.72
N SER A 188 12.00 -8.13 -14.49
CA SER A 188 13.28 -8.72 -14.06
C SER A 188 13.23 -10.25 -14.11
N SER A 189 14.35 -10.90 -14.39
CA SER A 189 14.47 -12.37 -14.33
C SER A 189 14.25 -12.96 -12.93
N SER A 190 14.34 -12.15 -11.89
CA SER A 190 14.10 -12.52 -10.49
C SER A 190 13.47 -11.32 -9.76
N PRO A 191 12.18 -11.06 -9.97
CA PRO A 191 11.51 -9.85 -9.50
C PRO A 191 11.64 -9.63 -7.98
N GLY A 192 11.33 -10.63 -7.18
CA GLY A 192 11.41 -10.51 -5.73
C GLY A 192 12.84 -10.37 -5.20
N LYS A 193 13.85 -10.91 -5.91
CA LYS A 193 15.26 -10.64 -5.57
C LYS A 193 15.60 -9.17 -5.83
N SER A 194 15.12 -8.60 -6.94
CA SER A 194 15.32 -7.19 -7.29
C SER A 194 14.66 -6.28 -6.25
N ILE A 195 13.43 -6.58 -5.82
CA ILE A 195 12.74 -5.89 -4.72
C ILE A 195 13.56 -5.97 -3.43
N ALA A 196 13.99 -7.17 -3.03
CA ALA A 196 14.75 -7.35 -1.80
C ALA A 196 16.11 -6.60 -1.82
N GLN A 197 16.74 -6.48 -2.96
CA GLN A 197 17.95 -5.69 -3.14
C GLN A 197 17.68 -4.19 -3.05
N SER A 198 16.67 -3.69 -3.77
CA SER A 198 16.26 -2.28 -3.73
C SER A 198 15.97 -1.80 -2.30
N LEU A 199 15.30 -2.62 -1.49
CA LEU A 199 14.94 -2.28 -0.11
C LEU A 199 16.11 -2.39 0.89
N THR A 200 17.23 -3.03 0.52
CA THR A 200 18.40 -3.20 1.40
C THR A 200 19.57 -2.30 1.03
N GLN A 201 19.51 -1.60 -0.09
CA GLN A 201 20.50 -0.58 -0.48
C GLN A 201 20.07 0.75 0.15
N THR A 202 20.83 1.19 1.16
CA THR A 202 20.81 2.57 1.66
C THR A 202 21.56 3.44 0.65
N SER A 203 20.90 4.48 0.17
CA SER A 203 21.55 5.53 -0.65
C SER A 203 22.45 6.37 0.21
#